data_614580bd23d555d149edf6967d01c59d
#
_entry.id   614580bd23d555d149edf6967d01c59d
#
_cell.length_a   1.000
_cell.length_b   1.000
_cell.length_c   1.000
_cell.angle_alpha   90.00
_cell.angle_beta   90.00
_cell.angle_gamma   90.00
#
_symmetry.space_group_name_H-M   'P 1'
#
loop_
_entity.id
_entity.type
_entity.pdbx_description
1 polymer ?
#
loop_
_entity_poly.entity_id
_entity_poly.type
_entity_poly.pdbx_seq_one_letter_code
_entity_poly.pdbx_strand_id
1 'polypeptide(L)'
;MMTYLILLRNSFLAVHFLCAAIWVGGMFYTVTVLRPALTVLDAGPRLQLHMLTLKKFFFYVWHAMPLMLLTGWAMIWSAWGGFAMLPWSINAMQGIAIIMAAIFVYTFFGPWQRLRRAIRPGPELIARIRLLVTVNLALGAITIVVGSLGHVW
;
A
#
# COMPACT_ATOMS: atom_id res chain seq x y z
N MET A 1 17.36 29.68 6.75
CA MET A 1 17.79 28.31 6.44
C MET A 1 16.95 27.26 7.24
N MET A 2 16.84 27.39 8.57
CA MET A 2 16.10 26.45 9.41
C MET A 2 14.61 26.30 9.02
N THR A 3 13.93 27.41 8.75
CA THR A 3 12.50 27.41 8.33
C THR A 3 12.25 26.61 7.05
N TYR A 4 13.13 26.71 6.06
CA TYR A 4 13.02 25.94 4.82
C TYR A 4 13.19 24.42 5.04
N LEU A 5 14.07 24.00 5.92
CA LEU A 5 14.28 22.59 6.25
C LEU A 5 13.06 22.00 6.96
N ILE A 6 12.43 22.76 7.86
CA ILE A 6 11.20 22.37 8.54
C ILE A 6 10.04 22.23 7.54
N LEU A 7 9.86 23.22 6.66
CA LEU A 7 8.83 23.20 5.63
C LEU A 7 9.03 22.00 4.68
N LEU A 8 10.24 21.76 4.24
CA LEU A 8 10.56 20.62 3.35
C LEU A 8 10.24 19.28 4.03
N ARG A 9 10.65 19.10 5.30
CA ARG A 9 10.34 17.88 6.06
C ARG A 9 8.83 17.67 6.23
N ASN A 10 8.10 18.73 6.56
CA ASN A 10 6.65 18.65 6.72
C ASN A 10 5.94 18.33 5.38
N SER A 11 6.48 18.83 4.26
CA SER A 11 5.96 18.49 2.93
C SER A 11 6.17 16.99 2.60
N PHE A 12 7.35 16.44 2.90
CA PHE A 12 7.60 15.00 2.74
C PHE A 12 6.68 14.16 3.62
N LEU A 13 6.46 14.58 4.86
CA LEU A 13 5.56 13.91 5.79
C LEU A 13 4.11 13.93 5.27
N ALA A 14 3.62 15.07 4.78
CA ALA A 14 2.28 15.18 4.22
C ALA A 14 2.09 14.26 3.00
N VAL A 15 3.05 14.25 2.07
CA VAL A 15 3.02 13.35 0.90
C VAL A 15 3.10 11.90 1.33
N HIS A 16 3.95 11.56 2.29
CA HIS A 16 4.08 10.21 2.84
C HIS A 16 2.74 9.69 3.40
N PHE A 17 2.07 10.49 4.23
CA PHE A 17 0.77 10.13 4.79
C PHE A 17 -0.32 10.02 3.73
N LEU A 18 -0.37 10.91 2.75
CA LEU A 18 -1.33 10.82 1.65
C LEU A 18 -1.14 9.52 0.85
N CYS A 19 0.10 9.17 0.53
CA CYS A 19 0.41 7.92 -0.17
C CYS A 19 0.06 6.69 0.68
N ALA A 20 0.34 6.70 1.98
CA ALA A 20 -0.05 5.65 2.91
C ALA A 20 -1.58 5.50 2.98
N ALA A 21 -2.31 6.61 3.07
CA ALA A 21 -3.77 6.62 3.07
C ALA A 21 -4.35 6.04 1.76
N ILE A 22 -3.80 6.38 0.60
CA ILE A 22 -4.21 5.82 -0.69
C ILE A 22 -3.97 4.31 -0.73
N TRP A 23 -2.79 3.86 -0.30
CA TRP A 23 -2.43 2.45 -0.39
C TRP A 23 -3.18 1.61 0.64
N VAL A 24 -3.05 1.92 1.93
CA VAL A 24 -3.68 1.15 3.01
C VAL A 24 -5.20 1.35 3.02
N GLY A 25 -5.69 2.58 2.88
CA GLY A 25 -7.11 2.88 2.80
C GLY A 25 -7.79 2.27 1.57
N GLY A 26 -7.10 2.25 0.41
CA GLY A 26 -7.59 1.57 -0.79
C GLY A 26 -7.72 0.06 -0.61
N MET A 27 -6.77 -0.59 0.06
CA MET A 27 -6.88 -2.01 0.43
C MET A 27 -8.03 -2.25 1.42
N PHE A 28 -8.13 -1.42 2.45
CA PHE A 28 -9.23 -1.48 3.43
C PHE A 28 -10.58 -1.38 2.73
N TYR A 29 -10.79 -0.36 1.91
CA TYR A 29 -12.02 -0.18 1.13
C TYR A 29 -12.34 -1.42 0.28
N THR A 30 -11.35 -1.92 -0.45
CA THR A 30 -11.53 -3.07 -1.35
C THR A 30 -11.95 -4.34 -0.60
N VAL A 31 -11.34 -4.60 0.57
CA VAL A 31 -11.58 -5.83 1.34
C VAL A 31 -12.86 -5.75 2.16
N THR A 32 -13.12 -4.62 2.83
CA THR A 32 -14.18 -4.51 3.84
C THR A 32 -15.47 -3.91 3.31
N VAL A 33 -15.41 -3.05 2.30
CA VAL A 33 -16.59 -2.35 1.79
C VAL A 33 -17.01 -2.88 0.42
N LEU A 34 -16.11 -2.79 -0.56
CA LEU A 34 -16.45 -3.13 -1.94
C LEU A 34 -16.82 -4.60 -2.09
N ARG A 35 -16.03 -5.50 -1.51
CA ARG A 35 -16.23 -6.94 -1.68
C ARG A 35 -17.60 -7.42 -1.17
N PRO A 36 -18.06 -7.12 0.04
CA PRO A 36 -19.40 -7.51 0.46
C PRO A 36 -20.49 -6.83 -0.38
N ALA A 37 -20.30 -5.56 -0.78
CA ALA A 37 -21.25 -4.86 -1.64
C ALA A 37 -21.42 -5.54 -3.02
N LEU A 38 -20.37 -6.14 -3.57
CA LEU A 38 -20.43 -6.86 -4.84
C LEU A 38 -21.25 -8.14 -4.79
N THR A 39 -21.61 -8.66 -3.62
CA THR A 39 -22.39 -9.90 -3.50
C THR A 39 -23.83 -9.78 -3.99
N VAL A 40 -24.35 -8.56 -4.08
CA VAL A 40 -25.71 -8.30 -4.60
C VAL A 40 -25.79 -8.39 -6.13
N LEU A 41 -24.63 -8.47 -6.81
CA LEU A 41 -24.56 -8.53 -8.27
C LEU A 41 -24.44 -9.98 -8.75
N ASP A 42 -24.98 -10.24 -9.94
CA ASP A 42 -24.78 -11.48 -10.67
C ASP A 42 -23.27 -11.68 -11.01
N ALA A 43 -22.89 -12.93 -11.29
CA ALA A 43 -21.50 -13.33 -11.47
C ALA A 43 -20.76 -12.51 -12.55
N GLY A 44 -21.41 -12.22 -13.67
CA GLY A 44 -20.81 -11.45 -14.77
C GLY A 44 -20.50 -10.01 -14.39
N PRO A 45 -21.51 -9.19 -14.04
CA PRO A 45 -21.32 -7.81 -13.58
C PRO A 45 -20.41 -7.69 -12.36
N ARG A 46 -20.49 -8.64 -11.43
CA ARG A 46 -19.62 -8.71 -10.24
C ARG A 46 -18.14 -8.81 -10.62
N LEU A 47 -17.81 -9.75 -11.51
CA LEU A 47 -16.45 -9.93 -12.00
C LEU A 47 -15.95 -8.68 -12.73
N GLN A 48 -16.77 -8.13 -13.62
CA GLN A 48 -16.43 -6.94 -14.38
C GLN A 48 -16.10 -5.74 -13.48
N LEU A 49 -16.96 -5.46 -12.49
CA LEU A 49 -16.76 -4.35 -11.56
C LEU A 49 -15.52 -4.57 -10.69
N HIS A 50 -15.30 -5.82 -10.23
CA HIS A 50 -14.10 -6.18 -9.47
C HIS A 50 -12.82 -5.95 -10.29
N MET A 51 -12.81 -6.34 -11.56
CA MET A 51 -11.67 -6.11 -12.47
C MET A 51 -11.40 -4.64 -12.71
N LEU A 52 -12.43 -3.84 -12.94
CA LEU A 52 -12.29 -2.38 -13.13
C LEU A 52 -11.74 -1.69 -11.88
N THR A 53 -12.23 -2.07 -10.70
CA THR A 53 -11.75 -1.52 -9.43
C THR A 53 -10.29 -1.90 -9.17
N LEU A 54 -9.93 -3.18 -9.34
CA LEU A 54 -8.54 -3.62 -9.17
C LEU A 54 -7.60 -2.91 -10.16
N LYS A 55 -8.02 -2.72 -11.42
CA LYS A 55 -7.22 -1.99 -12.41
C LYS A 55 -6.89 -0.57 -11.94
N LYS A 56 -7.89 0.16 -11.43
CA LYS A 56 -7.69 1.52 -10.89
C LYS A 56 -6.86 1.50 -9.62
N PHE A 57 -7.14 0.58 -8.69
CA PHE A 57 -6.37 0.41 -7.47
C PHE A 57 -4.89 0.18 -7.76
N PHE A 58 -4.54 -0.76 -8.61
CA PHE A 58 -3.15 -1.00 -9.00
C PHE A 58 -2.50 0.23 -9.64
N PHE A 59 -3.23 0.96 -10.47
CA PHE A 59 -2.73 2.19 -11.08
C PHE A 59 -2.32 3.22 -10.00
N TYR A 60 -3.20 3.51 -9.04
CA TYR A 60 -2.89 4.47 -7.99
C TYR A 60 -1.75 4.00 -7.07
N VAL A 61 -1.72 2.72 -6.71
CA VAL A 61 -0.68 2.19 -5.82
C VAL A 61 0.69 2.17 -6.51
N TRP A 62 0.77 1.96 -7.82
CA TRP A 62 2.02 2.08 -8.59
C TRP A 62 2.68 3.46 -8.50
N HIS A 63 1.91 4.51 -8.24
CA HIS A 63 2.43 5.87 -8.01
C HIS A 63 2.63 6.14 -6.51
N ALA A 64 1.68 5.76 -5.68
CA ALA A 64 1.71 6.01 -4.25
C ALA A 64 2.83 5.24 -3.53
N MET A 65 3.04 3.96 -3.86
CA MET A 65 4.05 3.11 -3.20
C MET A 65 5.49 3.65 -3.36
N PRO A 66 6.03 3.89 -4.57
CA PRO A 66 7.38 4.41 -4.69
C PRO A 66 7.52 5.81 -4.10
N LEU A 67 6.50 6.67 -4.26
CA LEU A 67 6.51 8.00 -3.67
C LEU A 67 6.51 7.97 -2.15
N MET A 68 5.76 7.03 -1.54
CA MET A 68 5.78 6.80 -0.09
C MET A 68 7.16 6.35 0.39
N LEU A 69 7.80 5.40 -0.30
CA LEU A 69 9.15 4.93 0.06
C LEU A 69 10.19 6.04 -0.07
N LEU A 70 10.17 6.79 -1.17
CA LEU A 70 11.10 7.90 -1.42
C LEU A 70 10.96 9.01 -0.38
N THR A 71 9.73 9.41 -0.04
CA THR A 71 9.50 10.44 0.98
C THR A 71 9.89 9.95 2.37
N GLY A 72 9.66 8.67 2.69
CA GLY A 72 10.13 8.05 3.93
C GLY A 72 11.65 8.09 4.06
N TRP A 73 12.37 7.71 3.02
CA TRP A 73 13.84 7.77 3.00
C TRP A 73 14.36 9.21 3.02
N ALA A 74 13.72 10.14 2.31
CA ALA A 74 14.08 11.56 2.38
C ALA A 74 13.95 12.12 3.81
N MET A 75 12.91 11.71 4.55
CA MET A 75 12.77 12.08 5.96
C MET A 75 13.86 11.46 6.84
N ILE A 76 14.25 10.21 6.61
CA ILE A 76 15.37 9.57 7.32
C ILE A 76 16.66 10.38 7.11
N TRP A 77 17.00 10.72 5.88
CA TRP A 77 18.18 11.53 5.58
C TRP A 77 18.14 12.92 6.22
N SER A 78 16.97 13.57 6.21
CA SER A 78 16.81 14.91 6.75
C SER A 78 16.82 14.97 8.29
N ALA A 79 16.37 13.90 8.97
CA ALA A 79 16.24 13.88 10.42
C ALA A 79 17.41 13.17 11.14
N TRP A 80 17.99 12.13 10.54
CA TRP A 80 19.05 11.29 11.16
C TRP A 80 20.35 11.27 10.36
N GLY A 81 20.43 11.96 9.21
CA GLY A 81 21.63 11.98 8.37
C GLY A 81 21.96 10.65 7.69
N GLY A 82 21.07 9.65 7.76
CA GLY A 82 21.23 8.33 7.15
C GLY A 82 20.68 7.18 7.98
N PHE A 83 21.06 5.94 7.62
CA PHE A 83 20.47 4.72 8.16
C PHE A 83 21.20 4.14 9.38
N ALA A 84 22.29 4.74 9.85
CA ALA A 84 23.19 4.13 10.81
C ALA A 84 22.62 4.05 12.25
N MET A 85 21.80 5.01 12.67
CA MET A 85 21.31 5.11 14.07
C MET A 85 19.80 5.40 14.09
N LEU A 86 19.02 4.54 13.45
CA LEU A 86 17.56 4.71 13.41
C LEU A 86 16.88 4.09 14.63
N PRO A 87 15.82 4.73 15.16
CA PRO A 87 14.93 4.10 16.13
C PRO A 87 14.37 2.77 15.58
N TRP A 88 14.14 1.83 16.51
CA TRP A 88 13.61 0.50 16.14
C TRP A 88 12.30 0.58 15.34
N SER A 89 11.44 1.54 15.65
CA SER A 89 10.14 1.74 14.97
C SER A 89 10.32 2.10 13.49
N ILE A 90 11.28 2.97 13.15
CA ILE A 90 11.59 3.31 11.77
C ILE A 90 12.15 2.13 11.01
N ASN A 91 13.05 1.36 11.63
CA ASN A 91 13.58 0.14 11.02
C ASN A 91 12.47 -0.90 10.77
N ALA A 92 11.58 -1.09 11.74
CA ALA A 92 10.43 -1.97 11.58
C ALA A 92 9.48 -1.49 10.47
N MET A 93 9.15 -0.18 10.43
CA MET A 93 8.32 0.40 9.37
C MET A 93 8.93 0.19 7.98
N GLN A 94 10.23 0.42 7.82
CA GLN A 94 10.92 0.19 6.54
C GLN A 94 10.88 -1.28 6.13
N GLY A 95 11.21 -2.18 7.04
CA GLY A 95 11.20 -3.62 6.79
C GLY A 95 9.82 -4.09 6.32
N ILE A 96 8.76 -3.70 7.06
CA ILE A 96 7.38 -4.05 6.70
C ILE A 96 6.98 -3.41 5.36
N ALA A 97 7.32 -2.14 5.12
CA ALA A 97 7.00 -1.45 3.88
C ALA A 97 7.66 -2.11 2.66
N ILE A 98 8.91 -2.58 2.78
CA ILE A 98 9.59 -3.34 1.72
C ILE A 98 8.89 -4.67 1.45
N ILE A 99 8.50 -5.40 2.50
CA ILE A 99 7.72 -6.65 2.36
C ILE A 99 6.38 -6.36 1.66
N MET A 100 5.69 -5.32 2.07
CA MET A 100 4.43 -4.88 1.44
C MET A 100 4.63 -4.56 -0.04
N ALA A 101 5.69 -3.85 -0.40
CA ALA A 101 6.03 -3.54 -1.78
C ALA A 101 6.32 -4.81 -2.59
N ALA A 102 7.07 -5.76 -2.03
CA ALA A 102 7.34 -7.05 -2.67
C ALA A 102 6.05 -7.85 -2.92
N ILE A 103 5.14 -7.92 -1.93
CA ILE A 103 3.82 -8.56 -2.08
C ILE A 103 3.00 -7.86 -3.17
N PHE A 104 3.02 -6.53 -3.22
CA PHE A 104 2.32 -5.76 -4.23
C PHE A 104 2.85 -6.06 -5.64
N VAL A 105 4.17 -6.00 -5.83
CA VAL A 105 4.83 -6.31 -7.11
C VAL A 105 4.52 -7.74 -7.55
N TYR A 106 4.64 -8.71 -6.65
CA TYR A 106 4.27 -10.10 -6.92
C TYR A 106 2.80 -10.25 -7.33
N THR A 107 1.89 -9.57 -6.61
CA THR A 107 0.45 -9.59 -6.91
C THR A 107 0.16 -9.01 -8.29
N PHE A 108 0.83 -7.92 -8.65
CA PHE A 108 0.64 -7.24 -9.93
C PHE A 108 1.18 -8.06 -11.10
N PHE A 109 2.43 -8.53 -11.05
CA PHE A 109 3.04 -9.27 -12.16
C PHE A 109 2.61 -10.73 -12.23
N GLY A 110 2.21 -11.33 -11.13
CA GLY A 110 1.75 -12.71 -11.05
C GLY A 110 0.24 -12.85 -11.27
N PRO A 111 -0.53 -12.99 -10.19
CA PRO A 111 -1.94 -13.34 -10.28
C PRO A 111 -2.80 -12.29 -11.00
N TRP A 112 -2.49 -10.99 -10.88
CA TRP A 112 -3.24 -9.95 -11.60
C TRP A 112 -3.08 -10.03 -13.11
N GLN A 113 -1.86 -10.22 -13.62
CA GLN A 113 -1.64 -10.36 -15.06
C GLN A 113 -2.29 -11.63 -15.62
N ARG A 114 -2.28 -12.73 -14.85
CA ARG A 114 -2.97 -13.95 -15.22
C ARG A 114 -4.48 -13.73 -15.29
N LEU A 115 -5.05 -13.04 -14.29
CA LEU A 115 -6.48 -12.72 -14.25
C LEU A 115 -6.92 -11.88 -15.46
N ARG A 116 -6.12 -10.88 -15.84
CA ARG A 116 -6.41 -10.02 -17.00
C ARG A 116 -6.39 -10.73 -18.34
N ARG A 117 -5.58 -11.78 -18.47
CA ARG A 117 -5.42 -12.55 -19.72
C ARG A 117 -6.36 -13.75 -19.81
N ALA A 118 -6.98 -14.12 -18.73
CA ALA A 118 -7.86 -15.28 -18.69
C ALA A 118 -9.19 -14.99 -19.40
N ILE A 119 -9.57 -15.84 -20.36
CA ILE A 119 -10.88 -15.78 -21.03
C ILE A 119 -11.99 -16.14 -20.03
N ARG A 120 -11.72 -17.13 -19.16
CA ARG A 120 -12.61 -17.54 -18.07
C ARG A 120 -11.79 -17.64 -16.79
N PRO A 121 -11.72 -16.57 -15.99
CA PRO A 121 -10.94 -16.58 -14.77
C PRO A 121 -11.53 -17.52 -13.74
N GLY A 122 -10.71 -18.46 -13.28
CA GLY A 122 -11.08 -19.37 -12.19
C GLY A 122 -11.22 -18.63 -10.85
N PRO A 123 -12.09 -19.12 -9.95
CA PRO A 123 -12.30 -18.50 -8.63
C PRO A 123 -11.04 -18.50 -7.76
N GLU A 124 -10.14 -19.44 -7.97
CA GLU A 124 -8.86 -19.56 -7.23
C GLU A 124 -7.96 -18.34 -7.41
N LEU A 125 -7.91 -17.79 -8.63
CA LEU A 125 -7.06 -16.66 -8.95
C LEU A 125 -7.53 -15.39 -8.24
N ILE A 126 -8.84 -15.19 -8.20
CA ILE A 126 -9.48 -14.09 -7.47
C ILE A 126 -9.25 -14.26 -5.96
N ALA A 127 -9.39 -15.49 -5.45
CA ALA A 127 -9.14 -15.81 -4.04
C ALA A 127 -7.69 -15.53 -3.65
N ARG A 128 -6.72 -15.85 -4.52
CA ARG A 128 -5.30 -15.57 -4.29
C ARG A 128 -4.99 -14.08 -4.23
N ILE A 129 -5.49 -13.28 -5.19
CA ILE A 129 -5.34 -11.82 -5.16
C ILE A 129 -5.91 -11.26 -3.86
N ARG A 130 -7.10 -11.71 -3.48
CA ARG A 130 -7.75 -11.30 -2.24
C ARG A 130 -6.93 -11.60 -1.00
N LEU A 131 -6.37 -12.81 -0.90
CA LEU A 131 -5.50 -13.19 0.22
C LEU A 131 -4.29 -12.26 0.31
N LEU A 132 -3.60 -12.03 -0.80
CA LEU A 132 -2.42 -11.16 -0.85
C LEU A 132 -2.75 -9.71 -0.47
N VAL A 133 -3.88 -9.17 -0.95
CA VAL A 133 -4.34 -7.82 -0.57
C VAL A 133 -4.70 -7.76 0.92
N THR A 134 -5.35 -8.80 1.47
CA THR A 134 -5.69 -8.86 2.90
C THR A 134 -4.45 -8.95 3.78
N VAL A 135 -3.46 -9.78 3.42
CA VAL A 135 -2.18 -9.86 4.13
C VAL A 135 -1.47 -8.52 4.09
N ASN A 136 -1.44 -7.89 2.93
CA ASN A 136 -0.80 -6.57 2.77
C ASN A 136 -1.51 -5.47 3.57
N LEU A 137 -2.84 -5.54 3.67
CA LEU A 137 -3.63 -4.65 4.53
C LEU A 137 -3.27 -4.83 6.01
N ALA A 138 -3.15 -6.07 6.48
CA ALA A 138 -2.75 -6.36 7.87
C ALA A 138 -1.36 -5.79 8.18
N LEU A 139 -0.40 -6.00 7.27
CA LEU A 139 0.94 -5.42 7.39
C LEU A 139 0.91 -3.89 7.40
N GLY A 140 0.08 -3.26 6.56
CA GLY A 140 -0.11 -1.82 6.54
C GLY A 140 -0.67 -1.28 7.86
N ALA A 141 -1.67 -1.95 8.44
CA ALA A 141 -2.21 -1.61 9.75
C ALA A 141 -1.15 -1.71 10.86
N ILE A 142 -0.36 -2.79 10.86
CA ILE A 142 0.77 -2.97 11.80
C ILE A 142 1.79 -1.84 11.63
N THR A 143 2.12 -1.47 10.39
CA THR A 143 3.07 -0.38 10.11
C THR A 143 2.59 0.95 10.69
N ILE A 144 1.30 1.27 10.57
CA ILE A 144 0.70 2.49 11.14
C ILE A 144 0.80 2.47 12.68
N VAL A 145 0.48 1.34 13.31
CA VAL A 145 0.57 1.18 14.76
C VAL A 145 2.02 1.32 15.24
N VAL A 146 2.96 0.63 14.59
CA VAL A 146 4.40 0.72 14.93
C VAL A 146 4.90 2.16 14.81
N GLY A 147 4.50 2.86 13.75
CA GLY A 147 4.86 4.27 13.56
C GLY A 147 4.30 5.18 14.64
N SER A 148 3.07 4.96 15.07
CA SER A 148 2.43 5.76 16.12
C SER A 148 3.02 5.51 17.52
N LEU A 149 3.45 4.27 17.81
CA LEU A 149 4.04 3.91 19.10
C LEU A 149 5.51 4.36 19.22
N GLY A 150 6.19 4.59 18.13
CA GLY A 150 7.62 4.89 18.11
C GLY A 150 8.00 6.30 18.60
N HIS A 151 7.05 7.20 18.89
CA HIS A 151 7.28 8.60 19.37
C HIS A 151 8.40 9.32 18.61
N VAL A 152 8.32 9.33 17.31
CA VAL A 152 9.42 9.78 16.43
C VAL A 152 9.21 11.21 15.91
N TRP A 153 8.20 11.88 16.40
CA TRP A 153 7.76 13.21 15.93
C TRP A 153 8.15 14.34 16.85
#